data_abb77759db0d766232dee34242a60bee
#
_entry.id   abb77759db0d766232dee34242a60bee
#
_cell.length_a   1.000
_cell.length_b   1.000
_cell.length_c   1.000
_cell.angle_alpha   90.00
_cell.angle_beta   90.00
_cell.angle_gamma   90.00
#
_symmetry.space_group_name_H-M   'P 1'
#
loop_
_entity.id
_entity.type
_entity.pdbx_description
1 polymer ?
#
loop_
_entity_poly.entity_id
_entity_poly.type
_entity_poly.pdbx_seq_one_letter_code
_entity_poly.pdbx_strand_id
1 'polypeptide(L)'
;MTTIVDHNFKFWRHLAMALIVMLFVPLISFGKDKSDTSEYNYNIENAGTGAQGTYLVKVTVITKNKKLSDEEIARNAVHGVLFKGFSGQRPLAGSALAESQNAAFFKDFFKVNGPAKNYVQVVNSSREVKKVGKLYHVSTTVTVSKDQLRRDLENAGIIKGLNSAF
;
A
#
# COMPACT_ATOMS: atom_id res chain seq x y z
N MET A 1 -16.87 -71.27 -18.67
CA MET A 1 -17.28 -70.10 -19.43
C MET A 1 -17.77 -69.00 -18.45
N THR A 2 -16.93 -68.57 -17.47
CA THR A 2 -17.37 -67.65 -16.37
C THR A 2 -16.19 -66.88 -15.76
N THR A 3 -15.31 -66.28 -16.55
CA THR A 3 -14.19 -65.51 -16.00
C THR A 3 -13.97 -64.11 -16.66
N ILE A 4 -14.84 -63.67 -17.56
CA ILE A 4 -14.67 -62.37 -18.27
C ILE A 4 -15.48 -61.22 -17.62
N VAL A 5 -16.49 -61.54 -16.83
CA VAL A 5 -17.41 -60.53 -16.26
C VAL A 5 -16.84 -59.83 -15.01
N ASP A 6 -15.97 -60.49 -14.26
CA ASP A 6 -15.43 -59.96 -12.98
C ASP A 6 -14.35 -58.87 -13.17
N HIS A 7 -13.63 -58.88 -14.26
CA HIS A 7 -12.53 -57.93 -14.49
C HIS A 7 -13.06 -56.51 -14.84
N ASN A 8 -14.19 -56.45 -15.57
CA ASN A 8 -14.80 -55.19 -15.96
C ASN A 8 -15.47 -54.46 -14.77
N PHE A 9 -16.01 -55.26 -13.82
CA PHE A 9 -16.69 -54.69 -12.64
C PHE A 9 -15.71 -54.03 -11.65
N LYS A 10 -14.52 -54.61 -11.49
CA LYS A 10 -13.45 -54.03 -10.66
C LYS A 10 -12.89 -52.76 -11.29
N PHE A 11 -12.70 -52.72 -12.60
CA PHE A 11 -12.21 -51.56 -13.33
C PHE A 11 -13.18 -50.36 -13.22
N TRP A 12 -14.48 -50.61 -13.33
CA TRP A 12 -15.52 -49.59 -13.18
C TRP A 12 -15.59 -49.01 -11.76
N ARG A 13 -15.36 -49.85 -10.75
CA ARG A 13 -15.30 -49.36 -9.34
C ARG A 13 -14.12 -48.44 -9.09
N HIS A 14 -12.95 -48.69 -9.64
CA HIS A 14 -11.80 -47.83 -9.52
C HIS A 14 -11.95 -46.55 -10.34
N LEU A 15 -12.61 -46.63 -11.51
CA LEU A 15 -12.91 -45.45 -12.32
C LEU A 15 -13.92 -44.53 -11.63
N ALA A 16 -14.95 -45.09 -11.00
CA ALA A 16 -15.94 -44.34 -10.23
C ALA A 16 -15.32 -43.68 -8.98
N MET A 17 -14.41 -44.37 -8.27
CA MET A 17 -13.69 -43.80 -7.13
C MET A 17 -12.72 -42.67 -7.55
N ALA A 18 -12.05 -42.80 -8.69
CA ALA A 18 -11.18 -41.75 -9.22
C ALA A 18 -11.97 -40.45 -9.60
N LEU A 19 -13.19 -40.62 -10.11
CA LEU A 19 -14.05 -39.52 -10.50
C LEU A 19 -14.64 -38.77 -9.30
N ILE A 20 -14.89 -39.47 -8.17
CA ILE A 20 -15.38 -38.89 -6.92
C ILE A 20 -14.27 -38.05 -6.21
N VAL A 21 -13.01 -38.52 -6.29
CA VAL A 21 -11.88 -37.79 -5.70
C VAL A 21 -11.60 -36.46 -6.45
N MET A 22 -11.93 -36.39 -7.75
CA MET A 22 -11.77 -35.18 -8.55
C MET A 22 -12.82 -34.08 -8.25
N LEU A 23 -13.93 -34.40 -7.58
CA LEU A 23 -14.98 -33.48 -7.20
C LEU A 23 -14.73 -32.76 -5.83
N PHE A 24 -13.70 -33.18 -5.09
CA PHE A 24 -13.28 -32.57 -3.85
C PHE A 24 -11.97 -31.74 -3.98
N VAL A 25 -11.73 -31.14 -5.14
CA VAL A 25 -10.82 -30.01 -5.18
C VAL A 25 -11.54 -28.90 -4.44
N PRO A 26 -11.09 -28.47 -3.25
CA PRO A 26 -11.61 -27.24 -2.67
C PRO A 26 -11.34 -26.19 -3.72
N LEU A 27 -12.37 -25.59 -4.25
CA LEU A 27 -12.30 -24.27 -4.87
C LEU A 27 -11.67 -23.39 -3.79
N ILE A 28 -10.32 -23.34 -3.79
CA ILE A 28 -9.62 -22.23 -3.19
C ILE A 28 -10.12 -21.06 -4.03
N SER A 29 -11.22 -20.49 -3.58
CA SER A 29 -11.61 -19.16 -3.96
C SER A 29 -10.39 -18.32 -3.59
N PHE A 30 -9.54 -18.06 -4.58
CA PHE A 30 -8.70 -16.89 -4.53
C PHE A 30 -9.69 -15.75 -4.42
N GLY A 31 -10.09 -15.49 -3.19
CA GLY A 31 -10.63 -14.21 -2.83
C GLY A 31 -9.64 -13.26 -3.44
N LYS A 32 -10.06 -12.55 -4.50
CA LYS A 32 -9.38 -11.39 -5.00
C LYS A 32 -9.42 -10.47 -3.80
N ASP A 33 -8.42 -10.61 -2.90
CA ASP A 33 -8.04 -9.54 -2.04
C ASP A 33 -7.99 -8.36 -2.99
N LYS A 34 -8.94 -7.48 -2.89
CA LYS A 34 -8.73 -6.13 -3.32
C LYS A 34 -7.51 -5.73 -2.49
N SER A 35 -6.33 -6.07 -3.00
CA SER A 35 -5.13 -5.37 -2.63
C SER A 35 -5.54 -3.94 -2.86
N ASP A 36 -5.66 -3.21 -1.79
CA ASP A 36 -5.88 -1.78 -1.75
C ASP A 36 -4.59 -1.10 -2.21
N THR A 37 -4.06 -1.58 -3.32
CA THR A 37 -3.24 -0.87 -4.26
C THR A 37 -4.21 0.09 -4.95
N SER A 38 -4.79 0.99 -4.16
CA SER A 38 -5.19 2.28 -4.68
C SER A 38 -3.92 2.80 -5.32
N GLU A 39 -3.88 2.70 -6.63
CA GLU A 39 -2.84 3.26 -7.47
C GLU A 39 -2.63 4.67 -6.92
N TYR A 40 -1.47 4.90 -6.26
CA TYR A 40 -1.18 6.14 -5.55
C TYR A 40 -1.16 7.29 -6.56
N ASN A 41 -2.36 7.80 -6.87
CA ASN A 41 -2.55 8.85 -7.84
C ASN A 41 -2.54 10.21 -7.15
N TYR A 42 -1.34 10.63 -6.79
CA TYR A 42 -1.12 11.91 -6.13
C TYR A 42 0.17 12.59 -6.64
N ASN A 43 0.23 13.90 -6.43
CA ASN A 43 1.44 14.70 -6.52
C ASN A 43 1.83 15.23 -5.14
N ILE A 44 3.15 15.38 -4.90
CA ILE A 44 3.70 15.96 -3.68
C ILE A 44 4.69 17.06 -4.04
N GLU A 45 4.56 18.20 -3.39
CA GLU A 45 5.37 19.40 -3.64
C GLU A 45 5.84 20.01 -2.32
N ASN A 46 6.97 20.70 -2.36
CA ASN A 46 7.41 21.49 -1.22
C ASN A 46 6.43 22.65 -1.00
N ALA A 47 5.91 22.78 0.20
CA ALA A 47 4.99 23.88 0.58
C ALA A 47 5.69 24.96 1.42
N GLY A 48 7.00 24.85 1.63
CA GLY A 48 7.79 25.82 2.38
C GLY A 48 8.65 25.18 3.47
N THR A 49 9.09 25.99 4.41
CA THR A 49 9.92 25.55 5.53
C THR A 49 9.03 25.14 6.69
N GLY A 50 9.13 23.87 7.07
CA GLY A 50 8.48 23.34 8.27
C GLY A 50 9.28 23.60 9.53
N ALA A 51 8.74 23.21 10.69
CA ALA A 51 9.48 23.18 11.94
C ALA A 51 10.65 22.19 11.85
N GLN A 52 11.66 22.35 12.72
CA GLN A 52 12.81 21.44 12.76
C GLN A 52 12.33 19.98 12.90
N GLY A 53 12.92 19.08 12.12
CA GLY A 53 12.55 17.65 12.11
C GLY A 53 11.28 17.34 11.32
N THR A 54 10.70 18.30 10.60
CA THR A 54 9.49 18.11 9.81
C THR A 54 9.67 18.54 8.35
N TYR A 55 8.81 18.03 7.48
CA TYR A 55 8.57 18.56 6.15
C TYR A 55 7.20 19.23 6.08
N LEU A 56 7.13 20.41 5.45
CA LEU A 56 5.87 21.03 5.06
C LEU A 56 5.66 20.79 3.58
N VAL A 57 4.64 19.99 3.23
CA VAL A 57 4.41 19.55 1.85
C VAL A 57 2.95 19.80 1.44
N LYS A 58 2.74 20.14 0.17
CA LYS A 58 1.42 20.14 -0.46
C LYS A 58 1.21 18.82 -1.15
N VAL A 59 0.15 18.12 -0.78
CA VAL A 59 -0.27 16.86 -1.40
C VAL A 59 -1.51 17.13 -2.23
N THR A 60 -1.50 16.73 -3.49
CA THR A 60 -2.64 16.79 -4.40
C THR A 60 -3.03 15.38 -4.79
N VAL A 61 -4.17 14.90 -4.31
CA VAL A 61 -4.70 13.58 -4.65
C VAL A 61 -5.70 13.71 -5.77
N ILE A 62 -5.56 12.85 -6.80
CA ILE A 62 -6.45 12.79 -7.95
C ILE A 62 -7.41 11.63 -7.76
N THR A 63 -8.69 11.93 -7.60
CA THR A 63 -9.70 10.94 -7.19
C THR A 63 -11.05 11.18 -7.86
N LYS A 64 -11.91 10.15 -7.87
CA LYS A 64 -13.32 10.29 -8.28
C LYS A 64 -14.19 10.89 -7.18
N ASN A 65 -13.72 10.89 -5.94
CA ASN A 65 -14.47 11.35 -4.79
C ASN A 65 -14.12 12.81 -4.43
N LYS A 66 -15.11 13.66 -4.33
CA LYS A 66 -14.93 15.05 -3.86
C LYS A 66 -14.44 15.11 -2.40
N LYS A 67 -14.90 14.14 -1.57
CA LYS A 67 -14.53 14.05 -0.15
C LYS A 67 -13.39 13.05 -0.01
N LEU A 68 -12.29 13.52 0.52
CA LEU A 68 -11.10 12.73 0.84
C LEU A 68 -10.88 12.78 2.35
N SER A 69 -10.59 11.66 2.98
CA SER A 69 -10.32 11.62 4.42
C SER A 69 -8.93 12.17 4.73
N ASP A 70 -8.74 12.70 5.94
CA ASP A 70 -7.42 13.15 6.40
C ASP A 70 -6.43 12.00 6.46
N GLU A 71 -6.92 10.80 6.76
CA GLU A 71 -6.12 9.59 6.77
C GLU A 71 -5.58 9.22 5.39
N GLU A 72 -6.41 9.34 4.35
CA GLU A 72 -5.99 9.07 2.97
C GLU A 72 -4.97 10.11 2.50
N ILE A 73 -5.16 11.37 2.89
CA ILE A 73 -4.18 12.44 2.64
C ILE A 73 -2.87 12.13 3.37
N ALA A 74 -2.92 11.77 4.66
CA ALA A 74 -1.76 11.43 5.45
C ALA A 74 -0.98 10.25 4.86
N ARG A 75 -1.67 9.19 4.46
CA ARG A 75 -1.09 8.03 3.80
C ARG A 75 -0.35 8.40 2.51
N ASN A 76 -0.96 9.21 1.64
CA ASN A 76 -0.33 9.68 0.42
C ASN A 76 0.87 10.60 0.69
N ALA A 77 0.80 11.45 1.73
CA ALA A 77 1.91 12.31 2.13
C ALA A 77 3.13 11.51 2.58
N VAL A 78 2.92 10.53 3.48
CA VAL A 78 4.00 9.68 3.99
C VAL A 78 4.58 8.81 2.87
N HIS A 79 3.73 8.23 2.03
CA HIS A 79 4.19 7.46 0.86
C HIS A 79 5.05 8.32 -0.07
N GLY A 80 4.64 9.56 -0.33
CA GLY A 80 5.40 10.51 -1.14
C GLY A 80 6.76 10.86 -0.55
N VAL A 81 6.82 11.14 0.74
CA VAL A 81 8.07 11.42 1.46
C VAL A 81 8.99 10.21 1.48
N LEU A 82 8.45 9.00 1.62
CA LEU A 82 9.24 7.78 1.68
C LEU A 82 9.80 7.35 0.33
N PHE A 83 9.00 7.39 -0.75
CA PHE A 83 9.35 6.71 -2.00
C PHE A 83 9.49 7.60 -3.22
N LYS A 84 8.79 8.73 -3.29
CA LYS A 84 8.89 9.66 -4.44
C LYS A 84 9.89 10.79 -4.20
N GLY A 85 9.95 11.30 -2.97
CA GLY A 85 10.61 12.57 -2.70
C GLY A 85 9.84 13.75 -3.32
N PHE A 86 10.39 14.94 -3.22
CA PHE A 86 9.83 16.17 -3.79
C PHE A 86 10.95 17.17 -4.03
N SER A 87 10.66 18.32 -4.65
CA SER A 87 11.67 19.30 -5.05
C SER A 87 12.65 19.64 -3.92
N GLY A 88 13.93 19.35 -4.12
CA GLY A 88 14.99 19.54 -3.15
C GLY A 88 15.14 18.47 -2.08
N GLN A 89 14.30 17.44 -2.08
CA GLN A 89 14.34 16.37 -1.08
C GLN A 89 14.28 14.98 -1.72
N ARG A 90 15.28 14.16 -1.41
CA ARG A 90 15.30 12.76 -1.86
C ARG A 90 14.32 11.91 -1.07
N PRO A 91 13.82 10.80 -1.64
CA PRO A 91 13.01 9.82 -0.92
C PRO A 91 13.71 9.35 0.36
N LEU A 92 12.98 9.32 1.47
CA LEU A 92 13.53 8.97 2.77
C LEU A 92 13.97 7.49 2.84
N ALA A 93 13.24 6.60 2.15
CA ALA A 93 13.56 5.17 2.03
C ALA A 93 14.63 4.87 0.94
N GLY A 94 15.17 5.91 0.31
CA GLY A 94 16.23 5.78 -0.69
C GLY A 94 15.75 5.44 -2.10
N SER A 95 14.76 4.57 -2.25
CA SER A 95 14.20 4.19 -3.56
C SER A 95 12.80 3.60 -3.45
N ALA A 96 12.06 3.58 -4.56
CA ALA A 96 10.77 2.89 -4.66
C ALA A 96 10.89 1.36 -4.46
N LEU A 97 12.07 0.78 -4.71
CA LEU A 97 12.32 -0.66 -4.48
C LEU A 97 12.22 -1.03 -3.00
N ALA A 98 12.50 -0.11 -2.08
CA ALA A 98 12.38 -0.36 -0.64
C ALA A 98 10.96 -0.76 -0.24
N GLU A 99 9.93 -0.23 -0.93
CA GLU A 99 8.54 -0.61 -0.70
C GLU A 99 8.30 -2.08 -1.05
N SER A 100 8.72 -2.52 -2.23
CA SER A 100 8.53 -3.91 -2.68
C SER A 100 9.38 -4.90 -1.88
N GLN A 101 10.59 -4.53 -1.49
CA GLN A 101 11.46 -5.36 -0.65
C GLN A 101 10.91 -5.57 0.76
N ASN A 102 10.09 -4.64 1.26
CA ASN A 102 9.48 -4.67 2.59
C ASN A 102 7.94 -4.65 2.50
N ALA A 103 7.37 -5.31 1.47
CA ALA A 103 5.94 -5.23 1.17
C ALA A 103 5.03 -5.62 2.34
N ALA A 104 5.39 -6.64 3.12
CA ALA A 104 4.61 -7.07 4.29
C ALA A 104 4.54 -5.96 5.36
N PHE A 105 5.65 -5.30 5.65
CA PHE A 105 5.70 -4.18 6.58
C PHE A 105 4.85 -3.01 6.07
N PHE A 106 5.05 -2.59 4.82
CA PHE A 106 4.35 -1.43 4.28
C PHE A 106 2.85 -1.67 4.05
N LYS A 107 2.43 -2.91 3.79
CA LYS A 107 1.01 -3.27 3.77
C LYS A 107 0.33 -2.94 5.11
N ASP A 108 0.97 -3.29 6.24
CA ASP A 108 0.43 -2.99 7.57
C ASP A 108 0.61 -1.51 7.94
N PHE A 109 1.69 -0.90 7.51
CA PHE A 109 1.99 0.49 7.78
C PHE A 109 1.00 1.46 7.12
N PHE A 110 0.60 1.16 5.88
CA PHE A 110 -0.34 1.98 5.08
C PHE A 110 -1.79 1.51 5.09
N LYS A 111 -2.15 0.49 5.85
CA LYS A 111 -3.55 0.07 5.96
C LYS A 111 -4.42 1.16 6.56
N VAL A 112 -5.74 1.04 6.37
CA VAL A 112 -6.72 1.91 7.05
C VAL A 112 -6.50 1.84 8.56
N ASN A 113 -6.43 3.00 9.20
CA ASN A 113 -6.04 3.17 10.60
C ASN A 113 -4.62 2.70 10.95
N GLY A 114 -3.77 2.51 9.93
CA GLY A 114 -2.37 2.11 10.12
C GLY A 114 -1.48 3.23 10.68
N PRO A 115 -0.22 2.88 11.03
CA PRO A 115 0.72 3.82 11.67
C PRO A 115 1.04 5.07 10.85
N ALA A 116 0.96 5.02 9.51
CA ALA A 116 1.35 6.13 8.64
C ALA A 116 0.68 7.47 9.01
N LYS A 117 -0.58 7.44 9.46
CA LYS A 117 -1.31 8.65 9.87
C LYS A 117 -0.70 9.39 11.06
N ASN A 118 0.03 8.69 11.92
CA ASN A 118 0.60 9.25 13.15
C ASN A 118 1.76 10.22 12.88
N TYR A 119 2.32 10.18 11.69
CA TYR A 119 3.43 11.05 11.28
C TYR A 119 2.97 12.32 10.58
N VAL A 120 1.67 12.54 10.42
CA VAL A 120 1.14 13.65 9.62
C VAL A 120 0.14 14.49 10.41
N GLN A 121 0.31 15.79 10.30
CA GLN A 121 -0.68 16.77 10.73
C GLN A 121 -1.24 17.49 9.50
N VAL A 122 -2.54 17.36 9.26
CA VAL A 122 -3.23 17.98 8.14
C VAL A 122 -3.61 19.42 8.49
N VAL A 123 -3.26 20.38 7.61
CA VAL A 123 -3.67 21.77 7.74
C VAL A 123 -4.99 21.96 6.99
N ASN A 124 -6.11 21.74 7.69
CA ASN A 124 -7.45 21.74 7.07
C ASN A 124 -7.84 23.05 6.38
N SER A 125 -7.35 24.19 6.87
CA SER A 125 -7.59 25.51 6.25
C SER A 125 -6.95 25.68 4.87
N SER A 126 -6.01 24.80 4.49
CA SER A 126 -5.34 24.82 3.18
C SER A 126 -6.00 23.88 2.15
N ARG A 127 -7.11 23.21 2.51
CA ARG A 127 -7.76 22.25 1.62
C ARG A 127 -8.47 22.93 0.47
N GLU A 128 -8.08 22.58 -0.74
CA GLU A 128 -8.67 23.02 -1.99
C GLU A 128 -9.21 21.81 -2.76
N VAL A 129 -10.38 21.98 -3.39
CA VAL A 129 -10.98 20.94 -4.24
C VAL A 129 -11.28 21.53 -5.61
N LYS A 130 -10.59 21.05 -6.63
CA LYS A 130 -10.78 21.47 -8.02
C LYS A 130 -11.28 20.30 -8.85
N LYS A 131 -12.37 20.49 -9.60
CA LYS A 131 -12.86 19.48 -10.56
C LYS A 131 -12.12 19.66 -11.88
N VAL A 132 -11.55 18.58 -12.39
CA VAL A 132 -10.88 18.52 -13.70
C VAL A 132 -11.44 17.34 -14.48
N GLY A 133 -12.29 17.63 -15.45
CA GLY A 133 -13.03 16.61 -16.20
C GLY A 133 -13.93 15.77 -15.29
N LYS A 134 -13.69 14.46 -15.23
CA LYS A 134 -14.44 13.50 -14.39
C LYS A 134 -13.80 13.25 -13.01
N LEU A 135 -12.67 13.90 -12.72
CA LEU A 135 -11.90 13.70 -11.50
C LEU A 135 -11.88 14.97 -10.65
N TYR A 136 -11.56 14.79 -9.37
CA TYR A 136 -11.29 15.87 -8.43
C TYR A 136 -9.81 15.86 -8.06
N HIS A 137 -9.19 17.01 -8.07
CA HIS A 137 -7.89 17.29 -7.51
C HIS A 137 -8.12 17.87 -6.12
N VAL A 138 -7.82 17.09 -5.10
CA VAL A 138 -7.95 17.52 -3.71
C VAL A 138 -6.54 17.81 -3.19
N SER A 139 -6.26 19.10 -3.01
CA SER A 139 -4.96 19.58 -2.53
C SER A 139 -5.06 20.01 -1.08
N THR A 140 -4.04 19.73 -0.29
CA THR A 140 -3.91 20.27 1.06
C THR A 140 -2.46 20.30 1.50
N THR A 141 -2.13 21.22 2.39
CA THR A 141 -0.81 21.29 3.03
C THR A 141 -0.81 20.40 4.27
N VAL A 142 0.26 19.65 4.45
CA VAL A 142 0.46 18.79 5.60
C VAL A 142 1.87 18.95 6.16
N THR A 143 2.01 18.77 7.46
CA THR A 143 3.30 18.64 8.14
C THR A 143 3.60 17.17 8.34
N VAL A 144 4.76 16.70 7.88
CA VAL A 144 5.22 15.32 8.07
C VAL A 144 6.40 15.31 9.04
N SER A 145 6.29 14.53 10.12
CA SER A 145 7.34 14.35 11.14
C SER A 145 8.46 13.47 10.62
N LYS A 146 9.34 14.02 9.78
CA LYS A 146 10.34 13.23 9.04
C LYS A 146 11.36 12.55 9.95
N ASP A 147 11.81 13.22 11.03
CA ASP A 147 12.85 12.69 11.91
C ASP A 147 12.31 11.54 12.75
N GLN A 148 11.05 11.62 13.19
CA GLN A 148 10.41 10.50 13.88
C GLN A 148 10.18 9.33 12.92
N LEU A 149 9.62 9.60 11.73
CA LEU A 149 9.41 8.60 10.70
C LEU A 149 10.72 7.86 10.35
N ARG A 150 11.82 8.61 10.19
CA ARG A 150 13.14 8.02 9.94
C ARG A 150 13.58 7.11 11.06
N ARG A 151 13.59 7.60 12.32
CA ARG A 151 14.01 6.80 13.47
C ARG A 151 13.22 5.51 13.60
N ASP A 152 11.91 5.57 13.42
CA ASP A 152 11.06 4.40 13.59
C ASP A 152 11.31 3.36 12.48
N LEU A 153 11.58 3.80 11.24
CA LEU A 153 11.95 2.92 10.14
C LEU A 153 13.39 2.36 10.28
N GLU A 154 14.33 3.12 10.84
CA GLU A 154 15.67 2.65 11.17
C GLU A 154 15.60 1.58 12.28
N ASN A 155 14.82 1.82 13.33
CA ASN A 155 14.58 0.86 14.41
C ASN A 155 13.89 -0.44 13.93
N ALA A 156 13.02 -0.33 12.94
CA ALA A 156 12.37 -1.47 12.30
C ALA A 156 13.28 -2.20 11.28
N GLY A 157 14.50 -1.69 11.04
CA GLY A 157 15.44 -2.27 10.07
C GLY A 157 15.01 -2.10 8.60
N ILE A 158 14.06 -1.21 8.32
CA ILE A 158 13.51 -0.96 6.97
C ILE A 158 14.45 -0.07 6.15
N ILE A 159 15.08 0.90 6.80
CA ILE A 159 16.08 1.77 6.18
C ILE A 159 17.40 1.70 6.96
N LYS A 160 18.50 1.96 6.27
CA LYS A 160 19.81 1.99 6.93
C LYS A 160 19.94 3.23 7.81
N GLY A 161 20.43 3.04 9.05
CA GLY A 161 20.74 4.14 9.94
C GLY A 161 21.86 5.03 9.39
N LEU A 162 21.84 6.30 9.76
CA LEU A 162 22.87 7.26 9.35
C LEU A 162 24.29 6.83 9.79
N ASN A 163 24.39 6.05 10.87
CA ASN A 163 25.66 5.55 11.41
C ASN A 163 26.19 4.28 10.73
N SER A 164 25.46 3.68 9.79
CA SER A 164 25.87 2.47 9.08
C SER A 164 26.71 2.74 7.82
N ALA A 165 27.07 3.99 7.58
CA ALA A 165 27.85 4.43 6.41
C ALA A 165 29.34 4.65 6.69
N PHE A 166 29.81 4.25 7.89
CA PHE A 166 31.21 4.31 8.31
C PHE A 166 31.75 2.93 8.66
#